data_2caf3dc89f41cd7136f564d671356ffe
#
_entry.id   2caf3dc89f41cd7136f564d671356ffe
#
_cell.length_a   1.000
_cell.length_b   1.000
_cell.length_c   1.000
_cell.angle_alpha   90.00
_cell.angle_beta   90.00
_cell.angle_gamma   90.00
#
_symmetry.space_group_name_H-M   'P 1'
#
loop_
_entity.id
_entity.type
_entity.pdbx_description
1 polymer ?
#
loop_
_entity_poly.entity_id
_entity_poly.type
_entity_poly.pdbx_seq_one_letter_code
_entity_poly.pdbx_strand_id
1 'polypeptide(L)'
;MTASPRPFYGPWIIAASFVTFGLASGLPYYNIAFFYDYLRDDHQWTQQMVTLGAPVAILLTIWAGPLLAHRFNPRYLIVAGTGLTCLAFQWFGHLHGSSIEYYAAWCVYMIGYLLSGPIPHQIIISNWYRRKRGQAMGIAYIGGALAGAIGNKLAPWLVSFMPYRSAIQVLGLLLLIAWPLALLVLKDRPEDIGQNPDGDAVRDVPALDAAGSLTFSELTQRSSFWLLLVGSAASIGSIASVNFLMKFVFEEQGFTNQAARDQIWSTASFAALISAIGGRIVVGFLADRMSRKTVMVVTYAQVALAIPLLFLITPQTPQYAYLCGIVFGFAMGADYMLIPLMAADVFGLRTLGRAMSAIVPGDTITQYWSPNLIARLRGVWGGYGSALWVACAIAAVGAIAIALLPDGSRRPVPAPGSAAPRREPVIP
;
A
#
# COMPACT_ATOMS: atom_id res chain seq x y z
N MET A 1 -39.30 -2.45 -29.67
CA MET A 1 -38.48 -3.46 -28.97
C MET A 1 -37.65 -2.71 -27.95
N THR A 2 -38.07 -2.64 -26.71
CA THR A 2 -37.27 -2.08 -25.61
C THR A 2 -36.18 -3.09 -25.29
N ALA A 3 -34.91 -2.74 -25.64
CA ALA A 3 -33.76 -3.55 -25.28
C ALA A 3 -33.78 -3.75 -23.77
N SER A 4 -33.71 -5.01 -23.29
CA SER A 4 -33.57 -5.31 -21.88
C SER A 4 -32.38 -4.55 -21.34
N PRO A 5 -32.46 -3.91 -20.14
CA PRO A 5 -31.37 -3.14 -19.58
C PRO A 5 -30.17 -4.09 -19.42
N ARG A 6 -29.04 -3.73 -20.04
CA ARG A 6 -27.79 -4.50 -19.89
C ARG A 6 -27.41 -4.53 -18.41
N PRO A 7 -27.00 -5.68 -17.86
CA PRO A 7 -26.57 -5.76 -16.47
C PRO A 7 -25.41 -4.80 -16.22
N PHE A 8 -25.38 -4.20 -15.02
CA PHE A 8 -24.32 -3.29 -14.61
C PHE A 8 -22.95 -3.98 -14.69
N TYR A 9 -22.01 -3.38 -15.40
CA TYR A 9 -20.70 -3.96 -15.68
C TYR A 9 -19.68 -3.78 -14.54
N GLY A 10 -20.00 -2.96 -13.54
CA GLY A 10 -19.13 -2.64 -12.40
C GLY A 10 -18.50 -3.84 -11.70
N PRO A 11 -19.20 -4.96 -11.41
CA PRO A 11 -18.58 -6.15 -10.80
C PRO A 11 -17.40 -6.71 -11.60
N TRP A 12 -17.44 -6.67 -12.93
CA TRP A 12 -16.33 -7.08 -13.79
C TRP A 12 -15.12 -6.14 -13.67
N ILE A 13 -15.38 -4.85 -13.50
CA ILE A 13 -14.33 -3.85 -13.23
C ILE A 13 -13.66 -4.14 -11.91
N ILE A 14 -14.40 -4.47 -10.83
CA ILE A 14 -13.82 -4.83 -9.55
C ILE A 14 -12.99 -6.12 -9.67
N ALA A 15 -13.52 -7.17 -10.32
CA ALA A 15 -12.83 -8.43 -10.49
C ALA A 15 -11.53 -8.28 -11.31
N ALA A 16 -11.59 -7.53 -12.42
CA ALA A 16 -10.40 -7.23 -13.21
C ALA A 16 -9.40 -6.36 -12.45
N SER A 17 -9.87 -5.34 -11.71
CA SER A 17 -9.01 -4.50 -10.87
C SER A 17 -8.36 -5.30 -9.73
N PHE A 18 -9.07 -6.27 -9.14
CA PHE A 18 -8.52 -7.17 -8.13
C PHE A 18 -7.29 -7.93 -8.66
N VAL A 19 -7.41 -8.54 -9.85
CA VAL A 19 -6.31 -9.30 -10.45
C VAL A 19 -5.20 -8.38 -10.95
N THR A 20 -5.54 -7.32 -11.68
CA THR A 20 -4.52 -6.41 -12.25
C THR A 20 -3.78 -5.64 -11.18
N PHE A 21 -4.45 -5.19 -10.11
CA PHE A 21 -3.79 -4.57 -8.95
C PHE A 21 -2.92 -5.57 -8.20
N GLY A 22 -3.39 -6.81 -8.04
CA GLY A 22 -2.60 -7.89 -7.46
C GLY A 22 -1.29 -8.10 -8.20
N LEU A 23 -1.34 -8.22 -9.51
CA LEU A 23 -0.15 -8.40 -10.35
C LEU A 23 0.72 -7.14 -10.42
N ALA A 24 0.12 -5.97 -10.59
CA ALA A 24 0.86 -4.72 -10.77
C ALA A 24 1.54 -4.19 -9.49
N SER A 25 0.92 -4.42 -8.34
CA SER A 25 1.38 -3.90 -7.03
C SER A 25 1.76 -5.01 -6.07
N GLY A 26 0.86 -5.96 -5.82
CA GLY A 26 1.04 -6.95 -4.76
C GLY A 26 2.21 -7.89 -5.02
N LEU A 27 2.22 -8.51 -6.18
CA LEU A 27 3.26 -9.47 -6.54
C LEU A 27 4.66 -8.84 -6.53
N PRO A 28 4.95 -7.73 -7.23
CA PRO A 28 6.29 -7.17 -7.24
C PRO A 28 6.70 -6.56 -5.90
N TYR A 29 5.83 -5.79 -5.25
CA TYR A 29 6.16 -5.08 -4.01
C TYR A 29 6.52 -6.02 -2.86
N TYR A 30 5.71 -7.05 -2.61
CA TYR A 30 5.93 -7.95 -1.49
C TYR A 30 6.99 -9.01 -1.73
N ASN A 31 7.44 -9.21 -2.99
CA ASN A 31 8.38 -10.27 -3.32
C ASN A 31 9.77 -9.79 -3.73
N ILE A 32 9.96 -8.51 -4.11
CA ILE A 32 11.28 -8.02 -4.51
C ILE A 32 12.31 -8.14 -3.38
N ALA A 33 11.89 -7.91 -2.13
CA ALA A 33 12.75 -8.03 -0.97
C ALA A 33 13.26 -9.45 -0.70
N PHE A 34 12.55 -10.48 -1.20
CA PHE A 34 13.00 -11.86 -1.15
C PHE A 34 14.35 -12.07 -1.82
N PHE A 35 14.63 -11.31 -2.88
CA PHE A 35 15.85 -11.45 -3.67
C PHE A 35 17.03 -10.59 -3.16
N TYR A 36 16.86 -9.81 -2.10
CA TYR A 36 17.88 -8.89 -1.62
C TYR A 36 19.15 -9.59 -1.14
N ASP A 37 19.04 -10.70 -0.42
CA ASP A 37 20.18 -11.49 0.01
C ASP A 37 20.86 -12.21 -1.15
N TYR A 38 20.12 -12.71 -2.12
CA TYR A 38 20.67 -13.29 -3.34
C TYR A 38 21.49 -12.26 -4.15
N LEU A 39 20.95 -11.04 -4.34
CA LEU A 39 21.64 -9.96 -5.04
C LEU A 39 22.87 -9.50 -4.25
N ARG A 40 22.76 -9.40 -2.92
CA ARG A 40 23.89 -9.07 -2.04
C ARG A 40 25.04 -10.07 -2.19
N ASP A 41 24.72 -11.34 -2.09
CA ASP A 41 25.72 -12.42 -2.04
C ASP A 41 26.36 -12.65 -3.42
N ASP A 42 25.58 -12.58 -4.50
CA ASP A 42 26.08 -12.77 -5.88
C ASP A 42 27.03 -11.65 -6.32
N HIS A 43 26.70 -10.41 -5.95
CA HIS A 43 27.50 -9.23 -6.35
C HIS A 43 28.44 -8.73 -5.23
N GLN A 44 28.50 -9.39 -4.08
CA GLN A 44 29.31 -8.99 -2.91
C GLN A 44 28.99 -7.56 -2.42
N TRP A 45 27.71 -7.18 -2.50
CA TRP A 45 27.22 -5.87 -2.09
C TRP A 45 26.94 -5.82 -0.58
N THR A 46 26.87 -4.61 -0.02
CA THR A 46 26.42 -4.41 1.35
C THR A 46 24.89 -4.45 1.42
N GLN A 47 24.34 -4.80 2.59
CA GLN A 47 22.89 -4.74 2.84
C GLN A 47 22.34 -3.33 2.62
N GLN A 48 23.12 -2.31 3.02
CA GLN A 48 22.76 -0.92 2.82
C GLN A 48 22.62 -0.56 1.34
N MET A 49 23.54 -1.03 0.48
CA MET A 49 23.48 -0.77 -0.96
C MET A 49 22.24 -1.39 -1.60
N VAL A 50 21.93 -2.65 -1.25
CA VAL A 50 20.77 -3.35 -1.80
C VAL A 50 19.45 -2.69 -1.35
N THR A 51 19.37 -2.22 -0.12
CA THR A 51 18.18 -1.53 0.39
C THR A 51 18.05 -0.08 -0.08
N LEU A 52 19.12 0.53 -0.62
CA LEU A 52 19.12 1.92 -1.09
C LEU A 52 18.48 2.09 -2.50
N GLY A 53 18.30 1.00 -3.25
CA GLY A 53 17.76 1.06 -4.62
C GLY A 53 16.39 1.72 -4.69
N ALA A 54 15.44 1.27 -3.89
CA ALA A 54 14.09 1.83 -3.83
C ALA A 54 14.04 3.29 -3.32
N PRO A 55 14.75 3.68 -2.24
CA PRO A 55 14.87 5.06 -1.78
C PRO A 55 15.36 6.03 -2.85
N VAL A 56 16.43 5.69 -3.57
CA VAL A 56 16.96 6.52 -4.66
C VAL A 56 15.94 6.62 -5.79
N ALA A 57 15.39 5.50 -6.21
CA ALA A 57 14.44 5.47 -7.30
C ALA A 57 13.19 6.31 -7.02
N ILE A 58 12.60 6.24 -5.81
CA ILE A 58 11.39 7.02 -5.51
C ILE A 58 11.65 8.52 -5.56
N LEU A 59 12.78 9.01 -5.06
CA LEU A 59 13.11 10.42 -5.12
C LEU A 59 13.25 10.93 -6.56
N LEU A 60 13.81 10.10 -7.45
CA LEU A 60 14.00 10.45 -8.84
C LEU A 60 12.72 10.34 -9.68
N THR A 61 11.74 9.53 -9.28
CA THR A 61 10.61 9.14 -10.12
C THR A 61 9.24 9.48 -9.55
N ILE A 62 9.14 9.99 -8.31
CA ILE A 62 7.85 10.28 -7.64
C ILE A 62 6.92 11.20 -8.45
N TRP A 63 7.49 12.06 -9.28
CA TRP A 63 6.78 12.97 -10.17
C TRP A 63 6.04 12.26 -11.33
N ALA A 64 6.49 11.05 -11.71
CA ALA A 64 5.98 10.36 -12.89
C ALA A 64 4.50 9.96 -12.74
N GLY A 65 4.09 9.49 -11.54
CA GLY A 65 2.71 9.10 -11.27
C GLY A 65 1.73 10.25 -11.50
N PRO A 66 1.83 11.37 -10.76
CA PRO A 66 0.92 12.51 -10.92
C PRO A 66 0.96 13.13 -12.33
N LEU A 67 2.16 13.26 -12.93
CA LEU A 67 2.30 13.88 -14.24
C LEU A 67 1.61 13.08 -15.35
N LEU A 68 1.76 11.77 -15.33
CA LEU A 68 1.25 10.90 -16.39
C LEU A 68 -0.21 10.47 -16.15
N ALA A 69 -0.65 10.37 -14.91
CA ALA A 69 -2.03 9.97 -14.57
C ALA A 69 -3.10 10.93 -15.14
N HIS A 70 -2.75 12.22 -15.32
CA HIS A 70 -3.66 13.21 -15.92
C HIS A 70 -3.66 13.24 -17.44
N ARG A 71 -2.66 12.63 -18.10
CA ARG A 71 -2.48 12.72 -19.56
C ARG A 71 -2.96 11.49 -20.29
N PHE A 72 -2.99 10.33 -19.64
CA PHE A 72 -3.27 9.05 -20.27
C PHE A 72 -4.43 8.33 -19.60
N ASN A 73 -5.15 7.50 -20.37
CA ASN A 73 -6.21 6.66 -19.83
C ASN A 73 -5.64 5.62 -18.85
N PRO A 74 -6.27 5.43 -17.68
CA PRO A 74 -5.75 4.58 -16.61
C PRO A 74 -5.44 3.14 -17.05
N ARG A 75 -6.25 2.53 -17.92
CA ARG A 75 -5.99 1.17 -18.42
C ARG A 75 -4.68 1.03 -19.19
N TYR A 76 -4.33 2.04 -20.00
CA TYR A 76 -3.06 2.05 -20.74
C TYR A 76 -1.87 2.31 -19.81
N LEU A 77 -2.07 3.07 -18.74
CA LEU A 77 -1.07 3.23 -17.69
C LEU A 77 -0.78 1.92 -16.98
N ILE A 78 -1.81 1.09 -16.70
CA ILE A 78 -1.64 -0.25 -16.13
C ILE A 78 -0.80 -1.12 -17.07
N VAL A 79 -1.10 -1.12 -18.37
CA VAL A 79 -0.35 -1.90 -19.37
C VAL A 79 1.11 -1.44 -19.46
N ALA A 80 1.33 -0.14 -19.63
CA ALA A 80 2.68 0.43 -19.74
C ALA A 80 3.49 0.22 -18.45
N GLY A 81 2.86 0.45 -17.29
CA GLY A 81 3.50 0.30 -16.00
C GLY A 81 3.88 -1.14 -15.68
N THR A 82 2.99 -2.10 -15.92
CA THR A 82 3.31 -3.53 -15.74
C THR A 82 4.37 -4.01 -16.71
N GLY A 83 4.40 -3.48 -17.94
CA GLY A 83 5.47 -3.72 -18.91
C GLY A 83 6.83 -3.20 -18.43
N LEU A 84 6.88 -1.96 -17.89
CA LEU A 84 8.11 -1.40 -17.32
C LEU A 84 8.56 -2.18 -16.08
N THR A 85 7.63 -2.58 -15.20
CA THR A 85 7.96 -3.42 -14.05
C THR A 85 8.50 -4.78 -14.49
N CYS A 86 7.90 -5.40 -15.52
CA CYS A 86 8.43 -6.62 -16.10
C CYS A 86 9.84 -6.41 -16.64
N LEU A 87 10.10 -5.34 -17.40
CA LEU A 87 11.44 -5.01 -17.91
C LEU A 87 12.46 -4.83 -16.77
N ALA A 88 12.07 -4.18 -15.68
CA ALA A 88 12.92 -4.03 -14.51
C ALA A 88 13.27 -5.40 -13.88
N PHE A 89 12.31 -6.33 -13.78
CA PHE A 89 12.54 -7.68 -13.27
C PHE A 89 13.43 -8.49 -14.22
N GLN A 90 13.28 -8.34 -15.56
CA GLN A 90 14.22 -8.92 -16.50
C GLN A 90 15.63 -8.36 -16.28
N TRP A 91 15.74 -7.04 -16.06
CA TRP A 91 17.02 -6.39 -15.82
C TRP A 91 17.66 -6.82 -14.50
N PHE A 92 16.90 -6.93 -13.40
CA PHE A 92 17.41 -7.48 -12.13
C PHE A 92 17.99 -8.90 -12.29
N GLY A 93 17.41 -9.72 -13.17
CA GLY A 93 17.96 -11.04 -13.50
C GLY A 93 19.23 -11.04 -14.38
N HIS A 94 19.55 -9.90 -15.02
CA HIS A 94 20.71 -9.76 -15.92
C HIS A 94 21.78 -8.78 -15.41
N LEU A 95 21.74 -8.41 -14.13
CA LEU A 95 22.73 -7.48 -13.56
C LEU A 95 24.17 -8.01 -13.69
N HIS A 96 25.10 -7.09 -14.06
CA HIS A 96 26.52 -7.38 -14.25
C HIS A 96 27.39 -6.91 -13.05
N GLY A 97 26.78 -6.49 -11.95
CA GLY A 97 27.48 -6.08 -10.72
C GLY A 97 27.71 -4.57 -10.58
N SER A 98 27.28 -3.76 -11.54
CA SER A 98 27.35 -2.30 -11.43
C SER A 98 26.24 -1.76 -10.50
N SER A 99 26.62 -0.92 -9.53
CA SER A 99 25.67 -0.21 -8.68
C SER A 99 24.78 0.77 -9.45
N ILE A 100 25.33 1.41 -10.48
CA ILE A 100 24.59 2.34 -11.33
C ILE A 100 23.50 1.57 -12.10
N GLU A 101 23.84 0.41 -12.64
CA GLU A 101 22.92 -0.49 -13.32
C GLU A 101 21.76 -0.92 -12.39
N TYR A 102 22.08 -1.29 -11.15
CA TYR A 102 21.11 -1.65 -10.14
C TYR A 102 20.14 -0.51 -9.83
N TYR A 103 20.63 0.71 -9.60
CA TYR A 103 19.79 1.87 -9.33
C TYR A 103 18.97 2.30 -10.56
N ALA A 104 19.49 2.14 -11.77
CA ALA A 104 18.74 2.39 -12.98
C ALA A 104 17.57 1.39 -13.14
N ALA A 105 17.80 0.11 -12.88
CA ALA A 105 16.73 -0.90 -12.87
C ALA A 105 15.66 -0.59 -11.82
N TRP A 106 16.04 -0.09 -10.63
CA TRP A 106 15.11 0.39 -9.63
C TRP A 106 14.29 1.61 -10.08
N CYS A 107 14.89 2.55 -10.83
CA CYS A 107 14.14 3.68 -11.41
C CYS A 107 13.08 3.19 -12.42
N VAL A 108 13.42 2.25 -13.28
CA VAL A 108 12.47 1.64 -14.22
C VAL A 108 11.34 0.91 -13.45
N TYR A 109 11.70 0.11 -12.43
CA TYR A 109 10.73 -0.53 -11.55
C TYR A 109 9.77 0.48 -10.93
N MET A 110 10.30 1.56 -10.35
CA MET A 110 9.51 2.54 -9.62
C MET A 110 8.56 3.32 -10.53
N ILE A 111 9.01 3.70 -11.74
CA ILE A 111 8.14 4.30 -12.74
C ILE A 111 7.02 3.31 -13.11
N GLY A 112 7.36 2.07 -13.37
CA GLY A 112 6.38 1.02 -13.65
C GLY A 112 5.35 0.86 -12.54
N TYR A 113 5.80 0.77 -11.28
CA TYR A 113 4.96 0.67 -10.10
C TYR A 113 4.03 1.88 -9.92
N LEU A 114 4.53 3.12 -10.10
CA LEU A 114 3.73 4.33 -10.00
C LEU A 114 2.66 4.40 -11.09
N LEU A 115 2.96 3.95 -12.29
CA LEU A 115 2.03 3.98 -13.43
C LEU A 115 0.98 2.87 -13.37
N SER A 116 1.29 1.69 -12.83
CA SER A 116 0.36 0.55 -12.79
C SER A 116 -0.23 0.26 -11.42
N GLY A 117 0.25 0.91 -10.37
CA GLY A 117 -0.13 0.65 -8.98
C GLY A 117 -1.46 1.28 -8.56
N PRO A 118 -1.52 1.89 -7.36
CA PRO A 118 -2.77 2.35 -6.77
C PRO A 118 -3.49 3.44 -7.59
N ILE A 119 -2.76 4.40 -8.19
CA ILE A 119 -3.35 5.59 -8.82
C ILE A 119 -4.33 5.24 -9.95
N PRO A 120 -3.95 4.49 -11.01
CA PRO A 120 -4.87 4.20 -12.09
C PRO A 120 -6.06 3.33 -11.66
N HIS A 121 -5.87 2.39 -10.72
CA HIS A 121 -6.95 1.58 -10.19
C HIS A 121 -7.95 2.42 -9.38
N GLN A 122 -7.47 3.39 -8.58
CA GLN A 122 -8.34 4.32 -7.87
C GLN A 122 -9.17 5.18 -8.83
N ILE A 123 -8.58 5.64 -9.93
CA ILE A 123 -9.27 6.43 -10.94
C ILE A 123 -10.39 5.59 -11.59
N ILE A 124 -10.08 4.39 -12.08
CA ILE A 124 -11.08 3.51 -12.70
C ILE A 124 -12.22 3.22 -11.72
N ILE A 125 -11.90 2.73 -10.52
CA ILE A 125 -12.93 2.37 -9.53
C ILE A 125 -13.78 3.59 -9.14
N SER A 126 -13.17 4.78 -9.04
CA SER A 126 -13.89 6.02 -8.71
C SER A 126 -14.83 6.48 -9.82
N ASN A 127 -14.50 6.20 -11.08
CA ASN A 127 -15.36 6.49 -12.20
C ASN A 127 -16.60 5.59 -12.22
N TRP A 128 -16.45 4.31 -11.84
CA TRP A 128 -17.50 3.30 -11.85
C TRP A 128 -18.39 3.31 -10.61
N TYR A 129 -17.80 3.64 -9.43
CA TYR A 129 -18.49 3.59 -8.15
C TYR A 129 -18.38 4.92 -7.40
N ARG A 130 -19.53 5.49 -7.04
CA ARG A 130 -19.64 6.71 -6.21
C ARG A 130 -20.05 6.36 -4.79
N ARG A 131 -21.22 5.74 -4.62
CA ARG A 131 -21.78 5.37 -3.30
C ARG A 131 -21.02 4.25 -2.62
N LYS A 132 -20.59 3.22 -3.36
CA LYS A 132 -19.88 2.05 -2.85
C LYS A 132 -18.39 2.05 -3.17
N ARG A 133 -17.83 3.24 -3.44
CA ARG A 133 -16.41 3.41 -3.84
C ARG A 133 -15.43 2.76 -2.85
N GLY A 134 -15.64 2.98 -1.52
CA GLY A 134 -14.77 2.41 -0.49
C GLY A 134 -14.79 0.88 -0.47
N GLN A 135 -15.97 0.27 -0.61
CA GLN A 135 -16.10 -1.18 -0.69
C GLN A 135 -15.43 -1.74 -1.95
N ALA A 136 -15.67 -1.11 -3.11
CA ALA A 136 -15.06 -1.53 -4.37
C ALA A 136 -13.52 -1.45 -4.34
N MET A 137 -12.96 -0.37 -3.78
CA MET A 137 -11.52 -0.23 -3.57
C MET A 137 -10.97 -1.26 -2.57
N GLY A 138 -11.69 -1.49 -1.46
CA GLY A 138 -11.31 -2.48 -0.47
C GLY A 138 -11.17 -3.88 -1.08
N ILE A 139 -12.14 -4.30 -1.91
CA ILE A 139 -12.10 -5.59 -2.61
C ILE A 139 -10.90 -5.64 -3.57
N ALA A 140 -10.71 -4.62 -4.41
CA ALA A 140 -9.59 -4.58 -5.35
C ALA A 140 -8.23 -4.68 -4.64
N TYR A 141 -8.08 -4.04 -3.49
CA TYR A 141 -6.82 -4.04 -2.73
C TYR A 141 -6.54 -5.34 -1.98
N ILE A 142 -7.56 -6.16 -1.71
CA ILE A 142 -7.35 -7.54 -1.24
C ILE A 142 -6.57 -8.34 -2.29
N GLY A 143 -6.78 -8.07 -3.58
CA GLY A 143 -6.00 -8.67 -4.67
C GLY A 143 -4.50 -8.45 -4.52
N GLY A 144 -4.07 -7.27 -4.06
CA GLY A 144 -2.66 -6.97 -3.77
C GLY A 144 -2.07 -7.87 -2.69
N ALA A 145 -2.77 -8.01 -1.56
CA ALA A 145 -2.32 -8.89 -0.47
C ALA A 145 -2.30 -10.37 -0.89
N LEU A 146 -3.33 -10.81 -1.62
CA LEU A 146 -3.41 -12.19 -2.09
C LEU A 146 -2.31 -12.52 -3.12
N ALA A 147 -2.08 -11.67 -4.11
CA ALA A 147 -1.03 -11.87 -5.10
C ALA A 147 0.37 -11.82 -4.45
N GLY A 148 0.57 -10.94 -3.47
CA GLY A 148 1.79 -10.93 -2.66
C GLY A 148 1.97 -12.24 -1.89
N ALA A 149 0.93 -12.75 -1.24
CA ALA A 149 0.96 -14.01 -0.50
C ALA A 149 1.28 -15.21 -1.41
N ILE A 150 0.65 -15.26 -2.60
CA ILE A 150 0.96 -16.27 -3.61
C ILE A 150 2.43 -16.17 -4.02
N GLY A 151 2.93 -14.96 -4.29
CA GLY A 151 4.32 -14.72 -4.62
C GLY A 151 5.29 -15.16 -3.53
N ASN A 152 4.95 -14.96 -2.25
CA ASN A 152 5.76 -15.40 -1.11
C ASN A 152 5.92 -16.93 -1.00
N LYS A 153 5.04 -17.69 -1.63
CA LYS A 153 5.21 -19.15 -1.80
C LYS A 153 5.88 -19.48 -3.13
N LEU A 154 5.55 -18.72 -4.18
CA LEU A 154 6.06 -18.96 -5.52
C LEU A 154 7.55 -18.66 -5.64
N ALA A 155 8.05 -17.56 -5.07
CA ALA A 155 9.45 -17.16 -5.19
C ALA A 155 10.41 -18.22 -4.59
N PRO A 156 10.26 -18.70 -3.33
CA PRO A 156 11.06 -19.78 -2.80
C PRO A 156 10.91 -21.09 -3.58
N TRP A 157 9.72 -21.41 -4.07
CA TRP A 157 9.49 -22.59 -4.89
C TRP A 157 10.27 -22.51 -6.22
N LEU A 158 10.26 -21.38 -6.90
CA LEU A 158 11.03 -21.16 -8.13
C LEU A 158 12.54 -21.36 -7.88
N VAL A 159 13.10 -20.73 -6.85
CA VAL A 159 14.53 -20.82 -6.56
C VAL A 159 14.98 -22.21 -6.09
N SER A 160 14.05 -23.11 -5.73
CA SER A 160 14.37 -24.48 -5.36
C SER A 160 14.80 -25.36 -6.55
N PHE A 161 14.46 -24.96 -7.79
CA PHE A 161 14.78 -25.74 -9.00
C PHE A 161 15.40 -24.92 -10.13
N MET A 162 15.48 -23.60 -10.01
CA MET A 162 16.13 -22.72 -10.99
C MET A 162 16.97 -21.64 -10.30
N PRO A 163 17.98 -21.05 -10.99
CA PRO A 163 18.75 -19.93 -10.45
C PRO A 163 17.84 -18.75 -10.10
N TYR A 164 18.16 -18.03 -9.01
CA TYR A 164 17.37 -16.86 -8.56
C TYR A 164 17.18 -15.81 -9.67
N ARG A 165 18.18 -15.66 -10.56
CA ARG A 165 18.11 -14.75 -11.70
C ARG A 165 16.95 -15.11 -12.64
N SER A 166 16.77 -16.38 -12.94
CA SER A 166 15.64 -16.89 -13.72
C SER A 166 14.32 -16.78 -12.96
N ALA A 167 14.34 -17.04 -11.65
CA ALA A 167 13.14 -16.94 -10.80
C ALA A 167 12.58 -15.50 -10.76
N ILE A 168 13.46 -14.50 -10.61
CA ILE A 168 13.03 -13.08 -10.64
C ILE A 168 12.46 -12.70 -12.01
N GLN A 169 13.05 -13.20 -13.11
CA GLN A 169 12.56 -12.97 -14.47
C GLN A 169 11.17 -13.59 -14.70
N VAL A 170 10.96 -14.83 -14.24
CA VAL A 170 9.67 -15.52 -14.31
C VAL A 170 8.60 -14.72 -13.55
N LEU A 171 8.90 -14.24 -12.33
CA LEU A 171 7.98 -13.37 -11.60
C LEU A 171 7.64 -12.09 -12.38
N GLY A 172 8.62 -11.51 -13.07
CA GLY A 172 8.40 -10.36 -13.95
C GLY A 172 7.46 -10.66 -15.11
N LEU A 173 7.61 -11.82 -15.76
CA LEU A 173 6.74 -12.23 -16.87
C LEU A 173 5.29 -12.45 -16.44
N LEU A 174 5.04 -12.92 -15.21
CA LEU A 174 3.68 -13.08 -14.69
C LEU A 174 2.89 -11.76 -14.64
N LEU A 175 3.57 -10.61 -14.55
CA LEU A 175 2.92 -9.30 -14.54
C LEU A 175 2.17 -9.03 -15.86
N LEU A 176 2.63 -9.61 -16.97
CA LEU A 176 2.01 -9.44 -18.28
C LEU A 176 0.62 -10.09 -18.39
N ILE A 177 0.25 -10.98 -17.46
CA ILE A 177 -1.12 -11.51 -17.34
C ILE A 177 -2.13 -10.37 -17.08
N ALA A 178 -1.69 -9.25 -16.54
CA ALA A 178 -2.53 -8.07 -16.37
C ALA A 178 -2.97 -7.44 -17.73
N TRP A 179 -2.22 -7.63 -18.82
CA TRP A 179 -2.48 -6.98 -20.10
C TRP A 179 -3.82 -7.35 -20.73
N PRO A 180 -4.14 -8.64 -20.94
CA PRO A 180 -5.43 -9.00 -21.50
C PRO A 180 -6.60 -8.50 -20.63
N LEU A 181 -6.46 -8.54 -19.32
CA LEU A 181 -7.49 -8.03 -18.42
C LEU A 181 -7.64 -6.51 -18.51
N ALA A 182 -6.53 -5.77 -18.55
CA ALA A 182 -6.55 -4.32 -18.66
C ALA A 182 -7.11 -3.84 -20.03
N LEU A 183 -6.75 -4.52 -21.11
CA LEU A 183 -7.17 -4.11 -22.45
C LEU A 183 -8.59 -4.55 -22.80
N LEU A 184 -8.99 -5.75 -22.43
CA LEU A 184 -10.26 -6.34 -22.85
C LEU A 184 -11.39 -6.11 -21.83
N VAL A 185 -11.09 -6.21 -20.53
CA VAL A 185 -12.11 -6.17 -19.47
C VAL A 185 -12.21 -4.79 -18.82
N LEU A 186 -11.09 -4.15 -18.46
CA LEU A 186 -11.15 -2.83 -17.84
C LEU A 186 -11.68 -1.79 -18.85
N LYS A 187 -12.61 -0.97 -18.37
CA LYS A 187 -13.13 0.22 -19.07
C LYS A 187 -12.87 1.43 -18.17
N ASP A 188 -12.36 2.50 -18.75
CA ASP A 188 -11.97 3.67 -17.96
C ASP A 188 -13.18 4.36 -17.34
N ARG A 189 -14.31 4.38 -18.05
CA ARG A 189 -15.55 5.03 -17.63
C ARG A 189 -16.76 4.20 -17.99
N PRO A 190 -17.84 4.22 -17.17
CA PRO A 190 -19.09 3.54 -17.49
C PRO A 190 -19.76 4.10 -18.77
N GLU A 191 -19.56 5.40 -19.05
CA GLU A 191 -20.09 6.06 -20.24
C GLU A 191 -19.53 5.45 -21.54
N ASP A 192 -18.32 4.88 -21.52
CA ASP A 192 -17.69 4.22 -22.69
C ASP A 192 -18.50 3.05 -23.22
N ILE A 193 -19.39 2.49 -22.40
CA ILE A 193 -20.29 1.38 -22.76
C ILE A 193 -21.78 1.72 -22.56
N GLY A 194 -22.08 3.02 -22.43
CA GLY A 194 -23.47 3.51 -22.29
C GLY A 194 -24.10 3.24 -20.93
N GLN A 195 -23.30 3.13 -19.87
CA GLN A 195 -23.76 2.98 -18.48
C GLN A 195 -23.43 4.23 -17.66
N ASN A 196 -24.05 4.36 -16.49
CA ASN A 196 -23.77 5.39 -15.52
C ASN A 196 -23.05 4.79 -14.28
N PRO A 197 -22.34 5.62 -13.48
CA PRO A 197 -21.79 5.19 -12.22
C PRO A 197 -22.84 4.55 -11.31
N ASP A 198 -22.44 3.54 -10.54
CA ASP A 198 -23.33 2.73 -9.67
C ASP A 198 -24.50 2.02 -10.40
N GLY A 199 -24.55 2.08 -11.74
CA GLY A 199 -25.65 1.53 -12.56
C GLY A 199 -26.93 2.39 -12.54
N ASP A 200 -26.83 3.65 -12.16
CA ASP A 200 -27.96 4.55 -12.03
C ASP A 200 -28.59 4.90 -13.41
N ALA A 201 -29.91 5.02 -13.46
CA ALA A 201 -30.63 5.37 -14.70
C ALA A 201 -30.39 6.83 -15.14
N VAL A 202 -30.10 7.73 -14.19
CA VAL A 202 -29.85 9.15 -14.43
C VAL A 202 -28.47 9.52 -13.87
N ARG A 203 -27.76 10.33 -14.63
CA ARG A 203 -26.46 10.88 -14.18
C ARG A 203 -26.69 11.94 -13.11
N ASP A 204 -26.74 11.55 -11.86
CA ASP A 204 -26.74 12.49 -10.76
C ASP A 204 -25.31 13.06 -10.62
N VAL A 205 -25.11 14.29 -11.00
CA VAL A 205 -23.88 15.05 -10.82
C VAL A 205 -24.07 15.89 -9.54
N PRO A 206 -23.63 15.42 -8.37
CA PRO A 206 -23.61 16.32 -7.24
C PRO A 206 -22.65 17.45 -7.59
N ALA A 207 -23.16 18.67 -7.67
CA ALA A 207 -22.31 19.86 -7.71
C ALA A 207 -21.49 19.85 -6.42
N LEU A 208 -20.22 19.48 -6.54
CA LEU A 208 -19.23 19.68 -5.48
C LEU A 208 -18.95 21.19 -5.49
N ASP A 209 -19.80 21.94 -4.80
CA ASP A 209 -19.53 23.36 -4.52
C ASP A 209 -18.16 23.44 -3.86
N ALA A 210 -17.24 24.16 -4.52
CA ALA A 210 -15.88 24.39 -4.02
C ALA A 210 -15.87 25.24 -2.72
N ALA A 211 -17.01 25.84 -2.37
CA ALA A 211 -17.17 26.63 -1.17
C ALA A 211 -17.03 25.77 0.10
N GLY A 212 -15.98 26.03 0.89
CA GLY A 212 -15.73 25.40 2.19
C GLY A 212 -14.65 24.30 2.23
N SER A 213 -13.84 24.12 1.18
CA SER A 213 -12.63 23.31 1.26
C SER A 213 -11.43 24.12 1.77
N LEU A 214 -10.64 23.56 2.70
CA LEU A 214 -9.41 24.19 3.17
C LEU A 214 -8.41 24.32 2.01
N THR A 215 -7.74 25.45 1.92
CA THR A 215 -6.58 25.63 1.05
C THR A 215 -5.39 24.82 1.56
N PHE A 216 -4.38 24.59 0.74
CA PHE A 216 -3.17 23.85 1.17
C PHE A 216 -2.45 24.61 2.31
N SER A 217 -2.39 25.93 2.24
CA SER A 217 -1.81 26.76 3.30
C SER A 217 -2.56 26.64 4.63
N GLU A 218 -3.88 26.68 4.62
CA GLU A 218 -4.69 26.48 5.84
C GLU A 218 -4.55 25.05 6.40
N LEU A 219 -4.39 24.06 5.53
CA LEU A 219 -4.18 22.67 5.93
C LEU A 219 -2.86 22.51 6.68
N THR A 220 -1.77 23.04 6.13
CA THR A 220 -0.42 22.93 6.73
C THR A 220 -0.25 23.74 8.01
N GLN A 221 -1.10 24.74 8.27
CA GLN A 221 -1.13 25.49 9.53
C GLN A 221 -1.80 24.72 10.68
N ARG A 222 -2.52 23.62 10.36
CA ARG A 222 -3.19 22.79 11.38
C ARG A 222 -2.26 21.73 11.94
N SER A 223 -2.07 21.67 13.25
CA SER A 223 -1.29 20.62 13.92
C SER A 223 -1.80 19.22 13.60
N SER A 224 -3.12 19.05 13.45
CA SER A 224 -3.74 17.78 13.09
C SER A 224 -3.27 17.25 11.73
N PHE A 225 -2.89 18.11 10.78
CA PHE A 225 -2.33 17.67 9.51
C PHE A 225 -0.96 17.00 9.72
N TRP A 226 -0.09 17.62 10.49
CA TRP A 226 1.25 17.09 10.76
C TRP A 226 1.20 15.86 11.65
N LEU A 227 0.29 15.81 12.64
CA LEU A 227 0.08 14.64 13.48
C LEU A 227 -0.38 13.43 12.66
N LEU A 228 -1.32 13.63 11.71
CA LEU A 228 -1.78 12.55 10.85
C LEU A 228 -0.67 12.11 9.87
N LEU A 229 0.04 13.05 9.25
CA LEU A 229 1.15 12.77 8.34
C LEU A 229 2.29 12.01 9.05
N VAL A 230 2.74 12.49 10.21
CA VAL A 230 3.79 11.83 10.99
C VAL A 230 3.31 10.47 11.48
N GLY A 231 2.05 10.39 11.92
CA GLY A 231 1.46 9.14 12.40
C GLY A 231 1.42 8.06 11.32
N SER A 232 0.90 8.38 10.14
CA SER A 232 0.82 7.45 9.03
C SER A 232 2.20 7.08 8.48
N ALA A 233 3.06 8.07 8.25
CA ALA A 233 4.42 7.86 7.75
C ALA A 233 5.25 6.96 8.69
N ALA A 234 5.14 7.15 10.01
CA ALA A 234 5.84 6.35 11.00
C ALA A 234 5.35 4.89 11.01
N SER A 235 4.03 4.67 10.95
CA SER A 235 3.46 3.32 10.87
C SER A 235 3.88 2.61 9.58
N ILE A 236 3.67 3.24 8.42
CA ILE A 236 4.01 2.69 7.11
C ILE A 236 5.52 2.41 6.98
N GLY A 237 6.37 3.33 7.46
CA GLY A 237 7.81 3.15 7.45
C GLY A 237 8.28 1.97 8.32
N SER A 238 7.66 1.78 9.49
CA SER A 238 7.96 0.64 10.38
C SER A 238 7.51 -0.69 9.76
N ILE A 239 6.32 -0.74 9.17
CA ILE A 239 5.80 -1.90 8.44
C ILE A 239 6.74 -2.25 7.27
N ALA A 240 7.15 -1.26 6.49
CA ALA A 240 8.06 -1.48 5.39
C ALA A 240 9.44 -1.99 5.85
N SER A 241 9.95 -1.46 6.97
CA SER A 241 11.23 -1.93 7.54
C SER A 241 11.18 -3.41 7.87
N VAL A 242 10.09 -3.89 8.47
CA VAL A 242 9.91 -5.33 8.73
C VAL A 242 9.83 -6.12 7.41
N ASN A 243 8.99 -5.69 6.47
CA ASN A 243 8.79 -6.42 5.22
C ASN A 243 10.08 -6.55 4.38
N PHE A 244 10.86 -5.45 4.27
CA PHE A 244 12.06 -5.43 3.44
C PHE A 244 13.30 -6.03 4.10
N LEU A 245 13.36 -6.04 5.44
CA LEU A 245 14.55 -6.49 6.17
C LEU A 245 14.38 -7.85 6.84
N MET A 246 13.18 -8.41 6.86
CA MET A 246 12.83 -9.63 7.60
C MET A 246 13.80 -10.79 7.32
N LYS A 247 14.22 -10.98 6.06
CA LYS A 247 15.12 -12.06 5.67
C LYS A 247 16.53 -11.88 6.23
N PHE A 248 17.02 -10.64 6.27
CA PHE A 248 18.31 -10.31 6.91
C PHE A 248 18.25 -10.45 8.42
N VAL A 249 17.11 -10.14 9.04
CA VAL A 249 16.90 -10.38 10.48
C VAL A 249 16.98 -11.86 10.79
N PHE A 250 16.35 -12.72 9.99
CA PHE A 250 16.42 -14.18 10.17
C PHE A 250 17.83 -14.73 9.98
N GLU A 251 18.63 -14.15 9.07
CA GLU A 251 20.03 -14.49 8.90
C GLU A 251 20.82 -14.29 10.21
N GLU A 252 20.65 -13.14 10.87
CA GLU A 252 21.32 -12.86 12.15
C GLU A 252 20.78 -13.70 13.33
N GLN A 253 19.55 -14.17 13.24
CA GLN A 253 18.96 -15.06 14.24
C GLN A 253 19.39 -16.52 14.11
N GLY A 254 20.29 -16.85 13.16
CA GLY A 254 20.91 -18.15 13.03
C GLY A 254 20.37 -19.00 11.88
N PHE A 255 19.49 -18.48 11.03
CA PHE A 255 19.11 -19.16 9.77
C PHE A 255 20.20 -18.94 8.71
N THR A 256 21.37 -19.56 8.91
CA THR A 256 22.55 -19.39 8.04
C THR A 256 22.39 -20.05 6.68
N ASN A 257 21.61 -21.16 6.63
CA ASN A 257 21.31 -21.85 5.37
C ASN A 257 20.29 -21.07 4.55
N GLN A 258 20.58 -20.85 3.26
CA GLN A 258 19.74 -20.10 2.34
C GLN A 258 18.31 -20.68 2.23
N ALA A 259 18.19 -22.00 2.04
CA ALA A 259 16.89 -22.66 1.93
C ALA A 259 16.05 -22.53 3.23
N ALA A 260 16.70 -22.58 4.40
CA ALA A 260 16.01 -22.36 5.69
C ALA A 260 15.54 -20.91 5.84
N ARG A 261 16.35 -19.92 5.40
CA ARG A 261 15.92 -18.51 5.38
C ARG A 261 14.75 -18.29 4.45
N ASP A 262 14.78 -18.88 3.26
CA ASP A 262 13.70 -18.78 2.29
C ASP A 262 12.40 -19.36 2.82
N GLN A 263 12.47 -20.50 3.48
CA GLN A 263 11.31 -21.17 4.05
C GLN A 263 10.70 -20.37 5.21
N ILE A 264 11.53 -19.88 6.15
CA ILE A 264 11.02 -19.10 7.30
C ILE A 264 10.46 -17.76 6.86
N TRP A 265 11.14 -17.08 5.92
CA TRP A 265 10.64 -15.85 5.32
C TRP A 265 9.29 -16.07 4.63
N SER A 266 9.20 -17.10 3.80
CA SER A 266 7.95 -17.49 3.12
C SER A 266 6.82 -17.74 4.11
N THR A 267 7.10 -18.40 5.22
CA THR A 267 6.11 -18.73 6.25
C THR A 267 5.59 -17.48 6.94
N ALA A 268 6.50 -16.62 7.43
CA ALA A 268 6.15 -15.39 8.14
C ALA A 268 5.41 -14.39 7.22
N SER A 269 5.95 -14.16 6.01
CA SER A 269 5.39 -13.20 5.06
C SER A 269 4.04 -13.66 4.49
N PHE A 270 3.87 -14.94 4.19
CA PHE A 270 2.59 -15.50 3.77
C PHE A 270 1.53 -15.35 4.87
N ALA A 271 1.87 -15.74 6.11
CA ALA A 271 0.97 -15.59 7.25
C ALA A 271 0.58 -14.11 7.47
N ALA A 272 1.53 -13.19 7.33
CA ALA A 272 1.27 -11.75 7.44
C ALA A 272 0.29 -11.26 6.37
N LEU A 273 0.48 -11.62 5.11
CA LEU A 273 -0.39 -11.13 4.03
C LEU A 273 -1.80 -11.75 4.08
N ILE A 274 -1.93 -13.02 4.47
CA ILE A 274 -3.26 -13.63 4.69
C ILE A 274 -3.95 -12.97 5.88
N SER A 275 -3.23 -12.77 6.99
CA SER A 275 -3.78 -12.07 8.16
C SER A 275 -4.13 -10.62 7.86
N ALA A 276 -3.40 -9.94 6.97
CA ALA A 276 -3.70 -8.58 6.53
C ALA A 276 -5.07 -8.48 5.83
N ILE A 277 -5.51 -9.51 5.11
CA ILE A 277 -6.86 -9.55 4.54
C ILE A 277 -7.90 -9.56 5.67
N GLY A 278 -7.71 -10.42 6.68
CA GLY A 278 -8.57 -10.48 7.86
C GLY A 278 -8.58 -9.16 8.64
N GLY A 279 -7.40 -8.58 8.87
CA GLY A 279 -7.24 -7.29 9.53
C GLY A 279 -8.02 -6.17 8.83
N ARG A 280 -7.95 -6.11 7.50
CA ARG A 280 -8.69 -5.12 6.70
C ARG A 280 -10.20 -5.23 6.88
N ILE A 281 -10.72 -6.44 6.90
CA ILE A 281 -12.16 -6.69 7.07
C ILE A 281 -12.60 -6.34 8.50
N VAL A 282 -11.90 -6.88 9.51
CA VAL A 282 -12.26 -6.70 10.92
C VAL A 282 -12.11 -5.24 11.34
N VAL A 283 -10.99 -4.61 11.02
CA VAL A 283 -10.74 -3.21 11.39
C VAL A 283 -11.67 -2.26 10.64
N GLY A 284 -12.03 -2.56 9.38
CA GLY A 284 -13.07 -1.83 8.67
C GLY A 284 -14.41 -1.84 9.40
N PHE A 285 -14.83 -3.01 9.83
CA PHE A 285 -16.04 -3.16 10.63
C PHE A 285 -15.99 -2.44 12.00
N LEU A 286 -14.82 -2.49 12.66
CA LEU A 286 -14.62 -1.77 13.92
C LEU A 286 -14.63 -0.24 13.72
N ALA A 287 -14.04 0.25 12.64
CA ALA A 287 -14.00 1.68 12.29
C ALA A 287 -15.40 2.27 12.01
N ASP A 288 -16.37 1.44 11.64
CA ASP A 288 -17.76 1.85 11.47
C ASP A 288 -18.53 1.91 12.80
N ARG A 289 -18.11 1.16 13.82
CA ARG A 289 -18.81 1.02 15.12
C ARG A 289 -18.16 1.76 16.28
N MET A 290 -16.84 1.96 16.20
CA MET A 290 -16.04 2.61 17.24
C MET A 290 -15.49 3.94 16.73
N SER A 291 -14.88 4.72 17.62
CA SER A 291 -14.08 5.88 17.23
C SER A 291 -12.95 5.45 16.30
N ARG A 292 -12.90 5.99 15.07
CA ARG A 292 -11.82 5.70 14.10
C ARG A 292 -10.45 6.04 14.67
N LYS A 293 -10.35 7.10 15.48
CA LYS A 293 -9.13 7.47 16.20
C LYS A 293 -8.68 6.32 17.11
N THR A 294 -9.57 5.79 17.95
CA THR A 294 -9.23 4.67 18.84
C THR A 294 -8.78 3.44 18.06
N VAL A 295 -9.52 3.09 17.00
CA VAL A 295 -9.18 1.96 16.15
C VAL A 295 -7.78 2.14 15.52
N MET A 296 -7.48 3.33 15.02
CA MET A 296 -6.18 3.66 14.42
C MET A 296 -5.04 3.62 15.44
N VAL A 297 -5.24 4.17 16.64
CA VAL A 297 -4.25 4.11 17.73
C VAL A 297 -3.95 2.67 18.12
N VAL A 298 -4.98 1.84 18.30
CA VAL A 298 -4.80 0.42 18.65
C VAL A 298 -4.06 -0.33 17.54
N THR A 299 -4.42 -0.09 16.28
CA THR A 299 -3.75 -0.71 15.11
C THR A 299 -2.26 -0.32 15.05
N TYR A 300 -1.93 0.96 15.25
CA TYR A 300 -0.55 1.43 15.21
C TYR A 300 0.27 0.96 16.43
N ALA A 301 -0.33 0.93 17.60
CA ALA A 301 0.26 0.32 18.80
C ALA A 301 0.53 -1.18 18.57
N GLN A 302 -0.38 -1.89 17.90
CA GLN A 302 -0.18 -3.30 17.56
C GLN A 302 1.00 -3.49 16.60
N VAL A 303 1.23 -2.60 15.63
CA VAL A 303 2.43 -2.63 14.79
C VAL A 303 3.69 -2.54 15.65
N ALA A 304 3.75 -1.57 16.57
CA ALA A 304 4.90 -1.41 17.46
C ALA A 304 5.15 -2.65 18.33
N LEU A 305 4.08 -3.25 18.88
CA LEU A 305 4.18 -4.44 19.73
C LEU A 305 4.48 -5.73 18.94
N ALA A 306 4.17 -5.77 17.65
CA ALA A 306 4.45 -6.92 16.81
C ALA A 306 5.92 -7.02 16.37
N ILE A 307 6.63 -5.90 16.23
CA ILE A 307 8.04 -5.89 15.79
C ILE A 307 8.94 -6.74 16.71
N PRO A 308 8.89 -6.65 18.05
CA PRO A 308 9.71 -7.48 18.92
C PRO A 308 9.42 -8.99 18.81
N LEU A 309 8.26 -9.40 18.31
CA LEU A 309 7.96 -10.83 18.11
C LEU A 309 8.89 -11.48 17.08
N LEU A 310 9.51 -10.67 16.20
CA LEU A 310 10.54 -11.16 15.28
C LEU A 310 11.72 -11.82 16.04
N PHE A 311 12.07 -11.33 17.23
CA PHE A 311 13.18 -11.89 18.02
C PHE A 311 12.90 -13.29 18.58
N LEU A 312 11.65 -13.73 18.61
CA LEU A 312 11.26 -15.07 19.05
C LEU A 312 11.49 -16.14 17.97
N ILE A 313 11.74 -15.71 16.71
CA ILE A 313 11.89 -16.62 15.58
C ILE A 313 13.36 -17.04 15.45
N THR A 314 13.69 -18.22 15.95
CA THR A 314 15.03 -18.81 15.88
C THR A 314 14.95 -20.19 15.21
N PRO A 315 16.07 -20.80 14.81
CA PRO A 315 16.06 -22.16 14.30
C PRO A 315 15.48 -23.20 15.26
N GLN A 316 15.48 -22.93 16.57
CA GLN A 316 14.89 -23.79 17.62
C GLN A 316 13.37 -23.53 17.78
N THR A 317 12.90 -22.35 17.38
CA THR A 317 11.50 -21.92 17.59
C THR A 317 10.85 -21.37 16.32
N PRO A 318 10.94 -22.04 15.17
CA PRO A 318 10.47 -21.52 13.88
C PRO A 318 8.96 -21.33 13.81
N GLN A 319 8.19 -22.00 14.69
CA GLN A 319 6.73 -21.87 14.78
C GLN A 319 6.26 -20.46 15.13
N TYR A 320 7.10 -19.64 15.80
CA TYR A 320 6.76 -18.23 16.09
C TYR A 320 6.68 -17.36 14.83
N ALA A 321 7.16 -17.84 13.66
CA ALA A 321 6.96 -17.16 12.39
C ALA A 321 5.47 -17.01 12.02
N TYR A 322 4.64 -17.99 12.35
CA TYR A 322 3.19 -17.89 12.16
C TYR A 322 2.58 -16.85 13.11
N LEU A 323 2.95 -16.89 14.39
CA LEU A 323 2.44 -15.95 15.38
C LEU A 323 2.80 -14.50 15.01
N CYS A 324 4.08 -14.26 14.72
CA CYS A 324 4.58 -12.96 14.29
C CYS A 324 3.85 -12.49 13.01
N GLY A 325 3.78 -13.36 12.00
CA GLY A 325 3.09 -13.06 10.76
C GLY A 325 1.61 -12.72 10.97
N ILE A 326 0.89 -13.48 11.78
CA ILE A 326 -0.53 -13.22 12.04
C ILE A 326 -0.71 -11.89 12.77
N VAL A 327 0.01 -11.63 13.86
CA VAL A 327 -0.14 -10.42 14.67
C VAL A 327 0.28 -9.17 13.89
N PHE A 328 1.43 -9.23 13.23
CA PHE A 328 1.95 -8.13 12.43
C PHE A 328 1.07 -7.85 11.20
N GLY A 329 0.70 -8.91 10.48
CA GLY A 329 -0.09 -8.80 9.27
C GLY A 329 -1.49 -8.23 9.51
N PHE A 330 -2.12 -8.60 10.62
CA PHE A 330 -3.44 -8.07 10.99
C PHE A 330 -3.41 -6.54 11.09
N ALA A 331 -2.42 -5.97 11.78
CA ALA A 331 -2.23 -4.52 11.89
C ALA A 331 -1.88 -3.88 10.53
N MET A 332 -0.95 -4.47 9.79
CA MET A 332 -0.52 -3.99 8.47
C MET A 332 -1.69 -3.88 7.48
N GLY A 333 -2.63 -4.83 7.52
CA GLY A 333 -3.77 -4.85 6.59
C GLY A 333 -4.73 -3.67 6.75
N ALA A 334 -4.85 -3.14 7.95
CA ALA A 334 -5.76 -2.06 8.28
C ALA A 334 -5.20 -0.66 7.99
N ASP A 335 -3.89 -0.49 8.01
CA ASP A 335 -3.20 0.80 8.02
C ASP A 335 -3.62 1.71 6.85
N TYR A 336 -3.41 1.28 5.62
CA TYR A 336 -3.74 2.07 4.42
C TYR A 336 -5.21 2.47 4.30
N MET A 337 -6.11 1.73 4.94
CA MET A 337 -7.54 2.02 4.92
C MET A 337 -7.91 3.10 5.94
N LEU A 338 -7.27 3.09 7.10
CA LEU A 338 -7.58 4.02 8.20
C LEU A 338 -7.14 5.45 7.89
N ILE A 339 -6.06 5.65 7.14
CA ILE A 339 -5.52 6.98 6.82
C ILE A 339 -6.56 7.88 6.13
N PRO A 340 -7.14 7.51 4.98
CA PRO A 340 -8.14 8.35 4.34
C PRO A 340 -9.43 8.49 5.14
N LEU A 341 -9.82 7.48 5.94
CA LEU A 341 -10.97 7.57 6.81
C LEU A 341 -10.75 8.63 7.90
N MET A 342 -9.56 8.63 8.54
CA MET A 342 -9.21 9.61 9.55
C MET A 342 -9.03 11.01 8.95
N ALA A 343 -8.42 11.13 7.77
CA ALA A 343 -8.30 12.40 7.06
C ALA A 343 -9.67 13.00 6.73
N ALA A 344 -10.65 12.16 6.35
CA ALA A 344 -12.02 12.60 6.10
C ALA A 344 -12.72 13.09 7.38
N ASP A 345 -12.49 12.45 8.53
CA ASP A 345 -13.06 12.86 9.81
C ASP A 345 -12.46 14.17 10.31
N VAL A 346 -11.15 14.36 10.14
CA VAL A 346 -10.43 15.54 10.66
C VAL A 346 -10.59 16.77 9.75
N PHE A 347 -10.54 16.60 8.42
CA PHE A 347 -10.51 17.71 7.46
C PHE A 347 -11.80 17.84 6.65
N GLY A 348 -12.70 16.88 6.73
CA GLY A 348 -13.92 16.81 5.93
C GLY A 348 -13.68 16.23 4.52
N LEU A 349 -14.75 15.69 3.93
CA LEU A 349 -14.70 15.04 2.61
C LEU A 349 -14.24 15.98 1.48
N ARG A 350 -14.57 17.28 1.57
CA ARG A 350 -14.19 18.29 0.56
C ARG A 350 -12.68 18.58 0.53
N THR A 351 -12.01 18.47 1.68
CA THR A 351 -10.56 18.68 1.82
C THR A 351 -9.76 17.42 1.64
N LEU A 352 -10.41 16.25 1.69
CA LEU A 352 -9.77 14.93 1.69
C LEU A 352 -8.76 14.74 0.55
N GLY A 353 -9.16 15.07 -0.68
CA GLY A 353 -8.26 14.91 -1.84
C GLY A 353 -6.98 15.74 -1.71
N ARG A 354 -7.10 16.98 -1.18
CA ARG A 354 -5.96 17.87 -0.95
C ARG A 354 -5.08 17.39 0.20
N ALA A 355 -5.66 16.90 1.29
CA ALA A 355 -4.90 16.30 2.39
C ALA A 355 -4.13 15.06 1.93
N MET A 356 -4.79 14.16 1.21
CA MET A 356 -4.17 12.92 0.72
C MET A 356 -3.10 13.17 -0.34
N SER A 357 -3.18 14.27 -1.10
CA SER A 357 -2.13 14.63 -2.08
C SER A 357 -0.78 14.97 -1.43
N ALA A 358 -0.74 15.26 -0.14
CA ALA A 358 0.49 15.44 0.62
C ALA A 358 0.83 14.25 1.52
N ILE A 359 -0.17 13.62 2.14
CA ILE A 359 0.03 12.48 3.04
C ILE A 359 0.60 11.28 2.27
N VAL A 360 0.00 10.91 1.13
CA VAL A 360 0.44 9.74 0.36
C VAL A 360 1.90 9.82 -0.12
N PRO A 361 2.39 10.94 -0.68
CA PRO A 361 3.82 11.07 -0.99
C PRO A 361 4.72 10.98 0.24
N GLY A 362 4.33 11.59 1.37
CA GLY A 362 5.08 11.49 2.63
C GLY A 362 5.19 10.04 3.11
N ASP A 363 4.08 9.32 3.13
CA ASP A 363 4.01 7.90 3.46
C ASP A 363 4.89 7.06 2.50
N THR A 364 4.84 7.34 1.20
CA THR A 364 5.62 6.63 0.19
C THR A 364 7.13 6.86 0.37
N ILE A 365 7.55 8.09 0.64
CA ILE A 365 8.97 8.40 0.93
C ILE A 365 9.41 7.59 2.15
N THR A 366 8.65 7.62 3.23
CA THR A 366 9.01 6.93 4.48
C THR A 366 9.00 5.41 4.30
N GLN A 367 8.07 4.87 3.52
CA GLN A 367 7.98 3.45 3.17
C GLN A 367 9.29 2.90 2.56
N TYR A 368 9.94 3.66 1.72
CA TYR A 368 11.18 3.21 1.07
C TYR A 368 12.45 3.62 1.80
N TRP A 369 12.44 4.75 2.52
CA TRP A 369 13.62 5.23 3.25
C TRP A 369 13.81 4.56 4.61
N SER A 370 12.74 4.20 5.31
CA SER A 370 12.82 3.60 6.64
C SER A 370 13.62 2.29 6.67
N PRO A 371 13.41 1.33 5.73
CA PRO A 371 14.24 0.12 5.69
C PRO A 371 15.74 0.40 5.53
N ASN A 372 16.11 1.40 4.71
CA ASN A 372 17.51 1.79 4.54
C ASN A 372 18.09 2.43 5.81
N LEU A 373 17.29 3.25 6.52
CA LEU A 373 17.68 3.80 7.81
C LEU A 373 18.02 2.68 8.81
N ILE A 374 17.13 1.69 8.95
CA ILE A 374 17.33 0.56 9.87
C ILE A 374 18.55 -0.28 9.45
N ALA A 375 18.76 -0.51 8.15
CA ALA A 375 19.94 -1.21 7.64
C ALA A 375 21.26 -0.44 7.94
N ARG A 376 21.22 0.89 7.89
CA ARG A 376 22.37 1.75 8.31
C ARG A 376 22.65 1.62 9.81
N LEU A 377 21.62 1.73 10.64
CA LEU A 377 21.74 1.61 12.08
C LEU A 377 22.29 0.23 12.49
N ARG A 378 21.86 -0.82 11.80
CA ARG A 378 22.43 -2.17 11.93
C ARG A 378 23.94 -2.15 11.70
N GLY A 379 24.40 -1.48 10.63
CA GLY A 379 25.84 -1.37 10.32
C GLY A 379 26.62 -0.63 11.40
N VAL A 380 26.03 0.39 12.03
CA VAL A 380 26.68 1.17 13.11
C VAL A 380 26.67 0.42 14.45
N TRP A 381 25.59 -0.29 14.78
CA TRP A 381 25.39 -0.95 16.07
C TRP A 381 25.70 -2.44 16.09
N GLY A 382 26.11 -3.00 14.94
CA GLY A 382 26.58 -4.37 14.83
C GLY A 382 25.49 -5.45 14.79
N GLY A 383 24.18 -5.06 14.70
CA GLY A 383 23.12 -6.04 14.61
C GLY A 383 21.70 -5.44 14.49
N TYR A 384 20.77 -6.27 13.98
CA TYR A 384 19.36 -5.91 13.88
C TYR A 384 18.65 -5.84 15.24
N GLY A 385 19.18 -6.50 16.27
CA GLY A 385 18.61 -6.46 17.61
C GLY A 385 18.36 -5.02 18.09
N SER A 386 19.39 -4.18 18.06
CA SER A 386 19.27 -2.77 18.43
C SER A 386 18.52 -1.94 17.38
N ALA A 387 18.77 -2.20 16.08
CA ALA A 387 18.18 -1.41 15.00
C ALA A 387 16.66 -1.57 14.91
N LEU A 388 16.11 -2.76 15.16
CA LEU A 388 14.64 -2.99 15.13
C LEU A 388 13.92 -2.30 16.29
N TRP A 389 14.58 -2.04 17.43
CA TRP A 389 13.99 -1.22 18.48
C TRP A 389 13.73 0.22 18.02
N VAL A 390 14.52 0.74 17.07
CA VAL A 390 14.25 2.04 16.44
C VAL A 390 13.00 1.94 15.56
N ALA A 391 12.82 0.87 14.79
CA ALA A 391 11.59 0.67 14.03
C ALA A 391 10.36 0.57 14.97
N CYS A 392 10.50 -0.11 16.11
CA CYS A 392 9.47 -0.18 17.15
C CYS A 392 9.17 1.21 17.72
N ALA A 393 10.21 2.01 18.04
CA ALA A 393 10.04 3.38 18.55
C ALA A 393 9.36 4.29 17.51
N ILE A 394 9.73 4.19 16.24
CA ILE A 394 9.08 4.92 15.15
C ILE A 394 7.57 4.55 15.09
N ALA A 395 7.22 3.26 15.14
CA ALA A 395 5.84 2.82 15.17
C ALA A 395 5.07 3.35 16.39
N ALA A 396 5.72 3.36 17.56
CA ALA A 396 5.15 3.92 18.79
C ALA A 396 4.91 5.43 18.68
N VAL A 397 5.85 6.18 18.08
CA VAL A 397 5.66 7.60 17.77
C VAL A 397 4.46 7.80 16.84
N GLY A 398 4.27 6.90 15.87
CA GLY A 398 3.09 6.90 15.02
C GLY A 398 1.79 6.77 15.81
N ALA A 399 1.71 5.79 16.72
CA ALA A 399 0.54 5.58 17.58
C ALA A 399 0.28 6.79 18.49
N ILE A 400 1.34 7.39 19.08
CA ILE A 400 1.23 8.59 19.92
C ILE A 400 0.75 9.79 19.10
N ALA A 401 1.28 10.00 17.91
CA ALA A 401 0.86 11.11 17.03
C ALA A 401 -0.65 11.02 16.72
N ILE A 402 -1.16 9.83 16.42
CA ILE A 402 -2.61 9.64 16.22
C ILE A 402 -3.39 9.84 17.52
N ALA A 403 -2.87 9.39 18.67
CA ALA A 403 -3.52 9.60 19.96
C ALA A 403 -3.65 11.09 20.34
N LEU A 404 -2.71 11.92 19.89
CA LEU A 404 -2.72 13.37 20.10
C LEU A 404 -3.67 14.12 19.12
N LEU A 405 -4.21 13.47 18.10
CA LEU A 405 -5.21 14.10 17.25
C LEU A 405 -6.41 14.56 18.09
N PRO A 406 -6.97 15.76 17.81
CA PRO A 406 -8.21 16.17 18.46
C PRO A 406 -9.31 15.16 18.16
N ASP A 407 -10.14 14.84 19.18
CA ASP A 407 -11.30 14.01 18.95
C ASP A 407 -12.22 14.71 17.95
N GLY A 408 -12.28 14.18 16.74
CA GLY A 408 -13.29 14.54 15.76
C GLY A 408 -14.63 14.07 16.33
N SER A 409 -15.20 14.86 17.24
CA SER A 409 -16.57 14.62 17.67
C SER A 409 -17.39 14.54 16.39
N ARG A 410 -18.01 13.39 16.14
CA ARG A 410 -19.07 13.26 15.14
C ARG A 410 -20.03 14.40 15.44
N ARG A 411 -19.95 15.51 14.69
CA ARG A 411 -21.08 16.44 14.68
C ARG A 411 -22.23 15.59 14.18
N PRO A 412 -23.29 15.38 14.99
CA PRO A 412 -24.45 14.65 14.52
C PRO A 412 -24.85 15.35 13.20
N VAL A 413 -24.93 14.59 12.11
CA VAL A 413 -25.61 15.08 10.92
C VAL A 413 -27.00 15.47 11.41
N PRO A 414 -27.42 16.77 11.33
CA PRO A 414 -28.76 17.14 11.72
C PRO A 414 -29.72 16.24 10.96
N ALA A 415 -30.63 15.58 11.67
CA ALA A 415 -31.65 14.76 11.05
C ALA A 415 -32.33 15.57 9.95
N PRO A 416 -32.58 15.00 8.74
CA PRO A 416 -33.28 15.71 7.70
C PRO A 416 -34.65 16.12 8.24
N GLY A 417 -34.84 17.41 8.55
CA GLY A 417 -36.07 17.94 9.12
C GLY A 417 -35.93 18.90 10.31
N SER A 418 -34.76 19.04 10.96
CA SER A 418 -34.58 20.02 12.05
C SER A 418 -34.06 21.38 11.54
N ALA A 419 -34.68 21.94 10.54
CA ALA A 419 -34.55 23.37 10.25
C ALA A 419 -35.28 24.13 11.37
N ALA A 420 -34.52 24.84 12.22
CA ALA A 420 -35.12 25.76 13.17
C ALA A 420 -36.08 26.74 12.44
N PRO A 421 -37.24 27.01 13.00
CA PRO A 421 -38.19 27.96 12.38
C PRO A 421 -37.49 29.31 12.17
N ARG A 422 -37.49 29.80 10.94
CA ARG A 422 -37.06 31.17 10.62
C ARG A 422 -37.94 32.09 11.44
N ARG A 423 -37.38 32.81 12.40
CA ARG A 423 -38.04 33.97 13.00
C ARG A 423 -38.17 34.99 11.91
N GLU A 424 -39.42 35.24 11.47
CA GLU A 424 -39.73 36.39 10.64
C GLU A 424 -39.40 37.67 11.42
N PRO A 425 -38.75 38.68 10.78
CA PRO A 425 -38.55 39.97 11.43
C PRO A 425 -39.92 40.63 11.60
N VAL A 426 -40.30 40.94 12.82
CA VAL A 426 -41.41 41.83 13.13
C VAL A 426 -40.98 43.24 12.68
N ILE A 427 -41.58 43.71 11.62
CA ILE A 427 -41.44 45.11 11.14
C ILE A 427 -42.38 45.96 12.00
N PRO A 428 -41.93 47.11 12.56
CA PRO A 428 -42.71 47.99 13.37
C PRO A 428 -43.83 48.71 12.64
#